data_31559a184c7c85050e2454d8ab652a44
#
_entry.id   31559a184c7c85050e2454d8ab652a44
#
_cell.length_a   1.000
_cell.length_b   1.000
_cell.length_c   1.000
_cell.angle_alpha   90.00
_cell.angle_beta   90.00
_cell.angle_gamma   90.00
#
_symmetry.space_group_name_H-M   'P 1'
#
loop_
_entity.id
_entity.type
_entity.pdbx_description
1 polymer ?
#
loop_
_entity_poly.entity_id
_entity_poly.type
_entity_poly.pdbx_seq_one_letter_code
_entity_poly.pdbx_strand_id
1 'polypeptide(L)'
;MRTIALSLTLLTLPVVPAGADNPAAATKIHKVFDIVRGNDKIGTDTIDIEHENDTITVKVKTDVSVKVMYIEAYRYEHTCNETWKNGQLVAFKSRTNDNGTKHAIDVTAAPDKLSMDADGKHSELPKTAAPVSLWSKDVIHKNDGFDPDTGKRMAIKVTDVGEEVLTIHGTPHQTHHYKIADTLGGEFARDLWYDGDVLVRTKIIGSDNSVILSDLR
;
A
#
# COMPACT_ATOMS: atom_id res chain seq x y z
N MET A 1 -39.43 -44.02 -67.30
CA MET A 1 -38.74 -44.15 -66.03
C MET A 1 -37.80 -42.97 -65.94
N ARG A 2 -38.07 -42.01 -65.04
CA ARG A 2 -37.20 -40.81 -64.80
C ARG A 2 -36.48 -40.97 -63.49
N THR A 3 -35.19 -41.09 -63.56
CA THR A 3 -34.27 -41.21 -62.38
C THR A 3 -34.01 -39.80 -61.85
N ILE A 4 -34.35 -39.52 -60.60
CA ILE A 4 -34.06 -38.29 -59.88
C ILE A 4 -32.74 -38.51 -59.11
N ALA A 5 -31.71 -37.77 -59.46
CA ALA A 5 -30.46 -37.73 -58.73
C ALA A 5 -30.55 -36.68 -57.58
N LEU A 6 -30.39 -37.17 -56.34
CA LEU A 6 -30.39 -36.35 -55.14
C LEU A 6 -28.93 -35.90 -54.87
N SER A 7 -28.63 -34.61 -55.08
CA SER A 7 -27.31 -34.06 -54.77
C SER A 7 -27.28 -33.62 -53.27
N LEU A 8 -26.45 -34.28 -52.49
CA LEU A 8 -26.19 -33.93 -51.09
C LEU A 8 -25.09 -32.86 -51.01
N THR A 9 -25.48 -31.62 -50.68
CA THR A 9 -24.51 -30.53 -50.51
C THR A 9 -24.03 -30.53 -49.07
N LEU A 10 -22.75 -30.84 -48.84
CA LEU A 10 -22.11 -30.82 -47.52
C LEU A 10 -21.78 -29.38 -47.16
N LEU A 11 -22.46 -28.83 -46.18
CA LEU A 11 -22.21 -27.48 -45.61
C LEU A 11 -21.06 -27.54 -44.61
N THR A 12 -19.86 -27.11 -44.98
CA THR A 12 -18.73 -26.94 -44.05
C THR A 12 -18.85 -25.62 -43.32
N LEU A 13 -19.10 -25.65 -42.02
CA LEU A 13 -19.05 -24.49 -41.14
C LEU A 13 -17.57 -24.13 -40.88
N PRO A 14 -17.17 -22.85 -40.97
CA PRO A 14 -15.81 -22.45 -40.60
C PRO A 14 -15.68 -22.54 -39.06
N VAL A 15 -14.68 -23.30 -38.60
CA VAL A 15 -14.22 -23.29 -37.20
C VAL A 15 -13.46 -21.97 -36.99
N VAL A 16 -14.05 -21.05 -36.26
CA VAL A 16 -13.36 -19.85 -35.79
C VAL A 16 -12.42 -20.28 -34.68
N PRO A 17 -11.10 -20.08 -34.77
CA PRO A 17 -10.21 -20.37 -33.65
C PRO A 17 -10.60 -19.43 -32.50
N ALA A 18 -10.83 -19.98 -31.31
CA ALA A 18 -10.97 -19.22 -30.08
C ALA A 18 -9.69 -18.39 -29.91
N GLY A 19 -9.83 -17.05 -29.90
CA GLY A 19 -8.71 -16.16 -29.64
C GLY A 19 -8.10 -16.55 -28.29
N ALA A 20 -6.80 -16.81 -28.28
CA ALA A 20 -6.06 -16.96 -27.05
C ALA A 20 -6.14 -15.60 -26.32
N ASP A 21 -6.76 -15.58 -25.14
CA ASP A 21 -6.72 -14.44 -24.23
C ASP A 21 -5.24 -14.14 -23.94
N ASN A 22 -4.75 -13.08 -24.53
CA ASN A 22 -3.41 -12.59 -24.25
C ASN A 22 -3.44 -12.07 -22.80
N PRO A 23 -2.68 -12.62 -21.84
CA PRO A 23 -2.71 -12.14 -20.48
C PRO A 23 -2.39 -10.64 -20.48
N ALA A 24 -3.20 -9.84 -19.79
CA ALA A 24 -2.96 -8.41 -19.66
C ALA A 24 -1.55 -8.20 -19.11
N ALA A 25 -0.78 -7.34 -19.78
CA ALA A 25 0.59 -7.04 -19.34
C ALA A 25 0.56 -6.50 -17.91
N ALA A 26 1.44 -7.01 -17.03
CA ALA A 26 1.56 -6.54 -15.67
C ALA A 26 1.88 -5.03 -15.66
N THR A 27 1.12 -4.25 -14.89
CA THR A 27 1.39 -2.82 -14.70
C THR A 27 2.26 -2.64 -13.45
N LYS A 28 3.39 -1.93 -13.61
CA LYS A 28 4.33 -1.65 -12.52
C LYS A 28 4.35 -0.16 -12.22
N ILE A 29 4.23 0.19 -10.95
CA ILE A 29 4.30 1.55 -10.44
C ILE A 29 5.43 1.60 -9.42
N HIS A 30 6.34 2.56 -9.60
CA HIS A 30 7.44 2.82 -8.67
C HIS A 30 7.33 4.24 -8.16
N LYS A 31 7.26 4.40 -6.84
CA LYS A 31 7.19 5.70 -6.16
C LYS A 31 8.35 5.81 -5.18
N VAL A 32 8.97 6.97 -5.12
CA VAL A 32 10.02 7.29 -4.16
C VAL A 32 9.67 8.59 -3.47
N PHE A 33 9.70 8.58 -2.14
CA PHE A 33 9.50 9.76 -1.32
C PHE A 33 10.81 10.14 -0.64
N ASP A 34 11.10 11.42 -0.59
CA ASP A 34 12.16 11.98 0.24
C ASP A 34 11.61 12.27 1.62
N ILE A 35 12.20 11.65 2.65
CA ILE A 35 11.84 11.92 4.03
C ILE A 35 12.72 13.04 4.54
N VAL A 36 12.09 14.15 4.94
CA VAL A 36 12.77 15.36 5.34
C VAL A 36 12.35 15.82 6.73
N ARG A 37 13.30 16.38 7.49
CA ARG A 37 13.12 17.00 8.78
C ARG A 37 13.72 18.41 8.73
N GLY A 38 12.85 19.42 8.78
CA GLY A 38 13.29 20.77 8.47
C GLY A 38 13.80 20.88 7.03
N ASN A 39 15.08 21.21 6.87
CA ASN A 39 15.73 21.27 5.55
C ASN A 39 16.59 20.03 5.23
N ASP A 40 16.68 19.09 6.16
CA ASP A 40 17.56 17.97 6.01
C ASP A 40 16.80 16.74 5.50
N LYS A 41 17.30 16.13 4.44
CA LYS A 41 16.87 14.81 4.02
C LYS A 41 17.44 13.77 4.97
N ILE A 42 16.54 13.09 5.68
CA ILE A 42 16.90 12.07 6.68
C ILE A 42 16.63 10.64 6.21
N GLY A 43 15.96 10.46 5.06
CA GLY A 43 15.65 9.13 4.60
C GLY A 43 14.91 9.08 3.27
N THR A 44 14.46 7.88 2.93
CA THR A 44 13.64 7.60 1.76
C THR A 44 12.58 6.56 2.09
N ASP A 45 11.43 6.68 1.44
CA ASP A 45 10.42 5.64 1.38
C ASP A 45 10.19 5.26 -0.08
N THR A 46 10.22 3.95 -0.38
CA THR A 46 10.07 3.42 -1.73
C THR A 46 8.89 2.47 -1.76
N ILE A 47 8.01 2.65 -2.73
CA ILE A 47 6.82 1.83 -2.91
C ILE A 47 6.81 1.28 -4.33
N ASP A 48 6.90 -0.04 -4.46
CA ASP A 48 6.75 -0.78 -5.71
C ASP A 48 5.40 -1.50 -5.71
N ILE A 49 4.57 -1.23 -6.71
CA ILE A 49 3.25 -1.86 -6.87
C ILE A 49 3.24 -2.57 -8.22
N GLU A 50 2.85 -3.83 -8.22
CA GLU A 50 2.67 -4.65 -9.40
C GLU A 50 1.25 -5.18 -9.47
N HIS A 51 0.54 -4.86 -10.56
CA HIS A 51 -0.79 -5.38 -10.86
C HIS A 51 -0.64 -6.47 -11.92
N GLU A 52 -1.02 -7.68 -11.59
CA GLU A 52 -1.06 -8.80 -12.51
C GLU A 52 -2.41 -9.53 -12.39
N ASN A 53 -3.25 -9.40 -13.42
CA ASN A 53 -4.62 -9.93 -13.43
C ASN A 53 -5.43 -9.42 -12.21
N ASP A 54 -5.90 -10.33 -11.34
CA ASP A 54 -6.65 -10.05 -10.12
C ASP A 54 -5.77 -9.88 -8.87
N THR A 55 -4.45 -9.88 -9.05
CA THR A 55 -3.46 -9.84 -7.97
C THR A 55 -2.73 -8.51 -7.97
N ILE A 56 -2.58 -7.92 -6.78
CA ILE A 56 -1.74 -6.75 -6.52
C ILE A 56 -0.67 -7.18 -5.53
N THR A 57 0.59 -6.94 -5.91
CA THR A 57 1.73 -7.11 -5.00
C THR A 57 2.31 -5.73 -4.69
N VAL A 58 2.51 -5.45 -3.41
CA VAL A 58 3.10 -4.18 -2.95
C VAL A 58 4.35 -4.48 -2.14
N LYS A 59 5.41 -3.73 -2.41
CA LYS A 59 6.64 -3.75 -1.62
C LYS A 59 6.93 -2.34 -1.15
N VAL A 60 7.11 -2.18 0.14
CA VAL A 60 7.49 -0.92 0.77
C VAL A 60 8.85 -1.10 1.43
N LYS A 61 9.70 -0.09 1.27
CA LYS A 61 10.99 -0.01 1.97
C LYS A 61 11.20 1.41 2.44
N THR A 62 11.23 1.58 3.75
CA THR A 62 11.56 2.85 4.41
C THR A 62 12.91 2.75 5.10
N ASP A 63 13.73 3.76 4.91
CA ASP A 63 15.07 3.86 5.51
C ASP A 63 15.28 5.29 6.00
N VAL A 64 15.44 5.47 7.32
CA VAL A 64 15.66 6.77 7.96
C VAL A 64 16.87 6.70 8.86
N SER A 65 17.76 7.71 8.76
CA SER A 65 18.89 7.90 9.65
C SER A 65 19.00 9.37 10.02
N VAL A 66 18.82 9.67 11.31
CA VAL A 66 19.02 11.01 11.86
C VAL A 66 20.40 11.07 12.51
N LYS A 67 21.24 12.02 12.07
CA LYS A 67 22.57 12.21 12.61
C LYS A 67 22.68 13.55 13.34
N VAL A 68 23.32 13.53 14.49
CA VAL A 68 23.69 14.71 15.25
C VAL A 68 25.22 14.75 15.41
N MET A 69 25.86 15.78 14.90
CA MET A 69 27.34 15.88 14.91
C MET A 69 28.02 14.60 14.40
N TYR A 70 27.58 14.06 13.26
CA TYR A 70 28.08 12.83 12.60
C TYR A 70 27.80 11.51 13.36
N ILE A 71 27.14 11.54 14.51
CA ILE A 71 26.73 10.35 15.25
C ILE A 71 25.27 10.02 14.88
N GLU A 72 25.00 8.76 14.54
CA GLU A 72 23.62 8.31 14.32
C GLU A 72 22.87 8.34 15.65
N ALA A 73 21.91 9.26 15.75
CA ALA A 73 21.09 9.47 16.94
C ALA A 73 19.77 8.69 16.88
N TYR A 74 19.32 8.37 15.66
CA TYR A 74 18.09 7.59 15.44
C TYR A 74 18.20 6.84 14.11
N ARG A 75 17.73 5.59 14.11
CA ARG A 75 17.65 4.73 12.94
C ARG A 75 16.28 4.08 12.85
N TYR A 76 15.63 4.18 11.69
CA TYR A 76 14.39 3.45 11.42
C TYR A 76 14.52 2.75 10.07
N GLU A 77 14.18 1.46 10.07
CA GLU A 77 14.18 0.61 8.90
C GLU A 77 12.89 -0.19 8.88
N HIS A 78 12.16 -0.10 7.79
CA HIS A 78 10.95 -0.87 7.61
C HIS A 78 10.93 -1.50 6.22
N THR A 79 10.50 -2.75 6.15
CA THR A 79 10.17 -3.44 4.90
C THR A 79 8.82 -4.10 5.03
N CYS A 80 7.99 -3.94 4.01
CA CYS A 80 6.67 -4.56 3.96
C CYS A 80 6.45 -5.20 2.59
N ASN A 81 5.80 -6.37 2.57
CA ASN A 81 5.32 -7.02 1.37
C ASN A 81 3.85 -7.37 1.59
N GLU A 82 2.98 -6.92 0.69
CA GLU A 82 1.56 -7.22 0.69
C GLU A 82 1.19 -7.97 -0.59
N THR A 83 0.33 -8.95 -0.46
CA THR A 83 -0.30 -9.62 -1.61
C THR A 83 -1.80 -9.55 -1.43
N TRP A 84 -2.46 -8.98 -2.44
CA TRP A 84 -3.90 -8.81 -2.50
C TRP A 84 -4.46 -9.57 -3.69
N LYS A 85 -5.60 -10.22 -3.52
CA LYS A 85 -6.29 -10.91 -4.60
C LYS A 85 -7.78 -10.57 -4.56
N ASN A 86 -8.33 -10.10 -5.67
CA ASN A 86 -9.73 -9.64 -5.75
C ASN A 86 -10.07 -8.62 -4.65
N GLY A 87 -9.13 -7.69 -4.34
CA GLY A 87 -9.31 -6.66 -3.29
C GLY A 87 -9.21 -7.17 -1.84
N GLN A 88 -8.90 -8.45 -1.62
CA GLN A 88 -8.72 -9.04 -0.29
C GLN A 88 -7.24 -9.31 -0.01
N LEU A 89 -6.81 -9.04 1.22
CA LEU A 89 -5.47 -9.39 1.67
C LEU A 89 -5.32 -10.91 1.72
N VAL A 90 -4.29 -11.44 1.06
CA VAL A 90 -3.93 -12.88 1.07
C VAL A 90 -2.69 -13.16 1.88
N ALA A 91 -1.73 -12.23 1.85
CA ALA A 91 -0.51 -12.31 2.63
C ALA A 91 0.02 -10.92 2.96
N PHE A 92 0.60 -10.79 4.13
CA PHE A 92 1.31 -9.60 4.57
C PHE A 92 2.54 -10.03 5.36
N LYS A 93 3.66 -9.37 5.09
CA LYS A 93 4.90 -9.62 5.82
C LYS A 93 5.64 -8.32 6.02
N SER A 94 5.92 -7.97 7.28
CA SER A 94 6.76 -6.80 7.59
C SER A 94 7.88 -7.11 8.57
N ARG A 95 8.90 -6.29 8.49
CA ARG A 95 10.04 -6.27 9.41
C ARG A 95 10.39 -4.83 9.68
N THR A 96 10.34 -4.43 10.94
CA THR A 96 10.64 -3.08 11.40
C THR A 96 11.78 -3.12 12.40
N ASN A 97 12.67 -2.16 12.29
CA ASN A 97 13.68 -1.87 13.30
C ASN A 97 13.55 -0.38 13.63
N ASP A 98 12.91 -0.08 14.76
CA ASP A 98 12.77 1.27 15.26
C ASP A 98 13.79 1.50 16.37
N ASN A 99 14.88 2.12 15.99
CA ASN A 99 15.99 2.49 16.88
C ASN A 99 16.45 1.34 17.81
N GLY A 100 16.52 0.12 17.22
CA GLY A 100 16.90 -1.10 17.93
C GLY A 100 15.74 -1.95 18.41
N THR A 101 14.53 -1.42 18.55
CA THR A 101 13.30 -2.19 18.79
C THR A 101 12.87 -2.86 17.50
N LYS A 102 12.77 -4.19 17.52
CA LYS A 102 12.46 -4.97 16.30
C LYS A 102 11.06 -5.54 16.39
N HIS A 103 10.34 -5.46 15.27
CA HIS A 103 9.05 -6.08 15.07
C HIS A 103 9.06 -6.97 13.83
N ALA A 104 8.35 -8.08 13.90
CA ALA A 104 8.19 -9.03 12.82
C ALA A 104 6.73 -9.46 12.75
N ILE A 105 6.09 -9.21 11.61
CA ILE A 105 4.68 -9.53 11.40
C ILE A 105 4.56 -10.40 10.16
N ASP A 106 3.84 -11.50 10.30
CA ASP A 106 3.47 -12.39 9.20
C ASP A 106 1.95 -12.62 9.28
N VAL A 107 1.23 -12.31 8.20
CA VAL A 107 -0.22 -12.55 8.07
C VAL A 107 -0.48 -13.43 6.86
N THR A 108 -1.32 -14.44 7.04
CA THR A 108 -1.74 -15.35 5.97
C THR A 108 -3.26 -15.53 6.00
N ALA A 109 -3.87 -15.51 4.81
CA ALA A 109 -5.29 -15.73 4.67
C ALA A 109 -5.64 -17.21 4.86
N ALA A 110 -6.67 -17.46 5.70
CA ALA A 110 -7.41 -18.72 5.78
C ALA A 110 -8.79 -18.55 5.11
N PRO A 111 -9.61 -19.59 4.97
CA PRO A 111 -10.90 -19.50 4.29
C PRO A 111 -11.83 -18.41 4.84
N ASP A 112 -11.93 -18.27 6.16
CA ASP A 112 -12.87 -17.38 6.88
C ASP A 112 -12.21 -16.27 7.70
N LYS A 113 -10.88 -16.26 7.81
CA LYS A 113 -10.12 -15.35 8.67
C LYS A 113 -8.73 -15.07 8.11
N LEU A 114 -8.02 -14.14 8.75
CA LEU A 114 -6.58 -13.98 8.63
C LEU A 114 -5.91 -14.51 9.89
N SER A 115 -4.83 -15.27 9.72
CA SER A 115 -3.94 -15.70 10.78
C SER A 115 -2.77 -14.73 10.84
N MET A 116 -2.52 -14.11 11.98
CA MET A 116 -1.42 -13.17 12.20
C MET A 116 -0.48 -13.72 13.27
N ASP A 117 0.81 -13.69 12.98
CA ASP A 117 1.87 -13.78 13.97
C ASP A 117 2.56 -12.41 14.04
N ALA A 118 2.54 -11.80 15.21
CA ALA A 118 3.21 -10.53 15.47
C ALA A 118 4.15 -10.70 16.68
N ASP A 119 5.45 -10.67 16.43
CA ASP A 119 6.51 -10.86 17.42
C ASP A 119 6.37 -12.19 18.20
N GLY A 120 6.00 -13.27 17.49
CA GLY A 120 5.76 -14.58 18.09
C GLY A 120 4.42 -14.71 18.82
N LYS A 121 3.54 -13.70 18.75
CA LYS A 121 2.18 -13.75 19.29
C LYS A 121 1.19 -14.03 18.18
N HIS A 122 0.55 -15.19 18.27
CA HIS A 122 -0.49 -15.57 17.33
C HIS A 122 -1.83 -14.92 17.67
N SER A 123 -2.53 -14.45 16.62
CA SER A 123 -3.88 -13.91 16.72
C SER A 123 -4.66 -14.17 15.41
N GLU A 124 -5.97 -14.07 15.51
CA GLU A 124 -6.88 -14.21 14.37
C GLU A 124 -7.57 -12.86 14.12
N LEU A 125 -7.67 -12.49 12.86
CA LEU A 125 -8.33 -11.27 12.43
C LEU A 125 -9.50 -11.60 11.49
N PRO A 126 -10.53 -10.74 11.43
CA PRO A 126 -11.56 -10.86 10.40
C PRO A 126 -10.96 -10.91 9.00
N LYS A 127 -11.59 -11.65 8.08
CA LYS A 127 -11.15 -11.74 6.68
C LYS A 127 -11.04 -10.37 5.98
N THR A 128 -11.80 -9.38 6.47
CA THR A 128 -11.82 -8.00 5.96
C THR A 128 -10.73 -7.12 6.54
N ALA A 129 -10.00 -7.59 7.56
CA ALA A 129 -8.92 -6.81 8.15
C ALA A 129 -7.80 -6.55 7.14
N ALA A 130 -7.17 -5.41 7.26
CA ALA A 130 -6.11 -4.97 6.35
C ALA A 130 -5.07 -4.12 7.10
N PRO A 131 -3.83 -4.05 6.61
CA PRO A 131 -2.87 -3.09 7.12
C PRO A 131 -3.33 -1.66 6.81
N VAL A 132 -2.99 -0.72 7.67
CA VAL A 132 -3.19 0.71 7.43
C VAL A 132 -2.02 1.24 6.60
N SER A 133 -1.95 0.78 5.36
CA SER A 133 -0.88 1.12 4.41
C SER A 133 -1.27 2.31 3.54
N LEU A 134 -0.30 3.16 3.18
CA LEU A 134 -0.52 4.42 2.47
C LEU A 134 -0.31 4.32 0.94
N TRP A 135 -0.07 3.14 0.41
CA TRP A 135 0.15 2.95 -1.03
C TRP A 135 -1.12 3.14 -1.87
N SER A 136 -2.30 2.94 -1.27
CA SER A 136 -3.62 3.16 -1.88
C SER A 136 -4.39 4.24 -1.14
N LYS A 137 -5.10 5.10 -1.89
CA LYS A 137 -6.02 6.09 -1.34
C LYS A 137 -7.19 5.46 -0.58
N ASP A 138 -7.46 4.17 -0.78
CA ASP A 138 -8.52 3.45 -0.04
C ASP A 138 -8.38 3.54 1.48
N VAL A 139 -7.17 3.86 1.97
CA VAL A 139 -6.91 4.05 3.41
C VAL A 139 -7.82 5.12 4.02
N ILE A 140 -8.24 6.15 3.27
CA ILE A 140 -9.15 7.20 3.79
C ILE A 140 -10.60 6.73 3.96
N HIS A 141 -10.94 5.54 3.47
CA HIS A 141 -12.27 4.92 3.60
C HIS A 141 -12.29 3.79 4.64
N LYS A 142 -11.16 3.54 5.33
CA LYS A 142 -11.06 2.49 6.36
C LYS A 142 -11.46 3.04 7.72
N ASN A 143 -12.14 2.20 8.51
CA ASN A 143 -12.52 2.51 9.89
C ASN A 143 -11.69 1.70 10.90
N ASP A 144 -11.06 0.60 10.46
CA ASP A 144 -10.24 -0.27 11.28
C ASP A 144 -9.14 -0.93 10.42
N GLY A 145 -8.19 -1.54 11.10
CA GLY A 145 -7.09 -2.25 10.47
C GLY A 145 -6.05 -2.68 11.51
N PHE A 146 -4.85 -2.93 11.03
CA PHE A 146 -3.69 -3.14 11.89
C PHE A 146 -2.50 -2.29 11.42
N ASP A 147 -1.69 -1.91 12.38
CA ASP A 147 -0.45 -1.16 12.18
C ASP A 147 0.56 -2.03 11.41
N PRO A 148 1.05 -1.61 10.25
CA PRO A 148 2.02 -2.37 9.48
C PRO A 148 3.39 -2.53 10.16
N ASP A 149 3.71 -1.69 11.14
CA ASP A 149 4.99 -1.71 11.86
C ASP A 149 4.99 -2.68 13.03
N THR A 150 3.86 -2.76 13.76
CA THR A 150 3.76 -3.47 15.04
C THR A 150 2.71 -4.58 15.08
N GLY A 151 1.81 -4.66 14.09
CA GLY A 151 0.68 -5.58 14.06
C GLY A 151 -0.45 -5.23 15.04
N LYS A 152 -0.36 -4.13 15.78
CA LYS A 152 -1.41 -3.69 16.71
C LYS A 152 -2.69 -3.34 15.95
N ARG A 153 -3.82 -3.76 16.51
CA ARG A 153 -5.13 -3.35 15.99
C ARG A 153 -5.30 -1.83 16.13
N MET A 154 -5.89 -1.23 15.10
CA MET A 154 -6.18 0.20 15.04
C MET A 154 -7.65 0.43 14.72
N ALA A 155 -8.25 1.45 15.34
CA ALA A 155 -9.52 2.02 14.90
C ALA A 155 -9.21 3.39 14.28
N ILE A 156 -9.58 3.55 13.03
CA ILE A 156 -9.15 4.67 12.19
C ILE A 156 -10.23 5.74 12.14
N LYS A 157 -9.83 6.97 12.47
CA LYS A 157 -10.60 8.18 12.22
C LYS A 157 -9.94 8.95 11.08
N VAL A 158 -10.72 9.21 10.04
CA VAL A 158 -10.33 10.09 8.94
C VAL A 158 -11.05 11.42 9.10
N THR A 159 -10.33 12.53 8.95
CA THR A 159 -10.87 13.88 8.94
C THR A 159 -10.52 14.51 7.60
N ASP A 160 -11.53 14.90 6.84
CA ASP A 160 -11.37 15.71 5.63
C ASP A 160 -11.06 17.15 6.04
N VAL A 161 -9.93 17.68 5.60
CA VAL A 161 -9.50 19.06 5.90
C VAL A 161 -9.83 20.01 4.74
N GLY A 162 -9.95 19.47 3.52
CA GLY A 162 -10.28 20.22 2.32
C GLY A 162 -9.12 20.35 1.34
N GLU A 163 -9.34 21.23 0.36
CA GLU A 163 -8.38 21.43 -0.74
C GLU A 163 -7.37 22.51 -0.40
N GLU A 164 -6.12 22.30 -0.80
CA GLU A 164 -5.06 23.30 -0.73
C GLU A 164 -4.01 23.09 -1.81
N VAL A 165 -3.26 24.15 -2.12
CA VAL A 165 -2.13 24.08 -3.05
C VAL A 165 -0.85 23.89 -2.28
N LEU A 166 -0.12 22.81 -2.57
CA LEU A 166 1.22 22.58 -2.04
C LEU A 166 2.27 22.77 -3.11
N THR A 167 3.43 23.29 -2.72
CA THR A 167 4.62 23.26 -3.57
C THR A 167 5.56 22.17 -3.08
N ILE A 168 5.87 21.19 -3.94
CA ILE A 168 6.76 20.08 -3.65
C ILE A 168 7.87 20.09 -4.70
N HIS A 169 9.11 20.15 -4.28
CA HIS A 169 10.29 20.27 -5.17
C HIS A 169 10.15 21.38 -6.24
N GLY A 170 9.50 22.49 -5.88
CA GLY A 170 9.26 23.62 -6.79
C GLY A 170 8.04 23.48 -7.72
N THR A 171 7.36 22.35 -7.68
CA THR A 171 6.15 22.09 -8.49
C THR A 171 4.89 22.31 -7.65
N PRO A 172 3.91 23.12 -8.11
CA PRO A 172 2.62 23.25 -7.45
C PRO A 172 1.72 22.06 -7.72
N HIS A 173 1.07 21.56 -6.67
CA HIS A 173 0.09 20.47 -6.69
C HIS A 173 -1.23 20.94 -6.12
N GLN A 174 -2.33 20.70 -6.82
CA GLN A 174 -3.69 20.88 -6.31
C GLN A 174 -4.04 19.67 -5.48
N THR A 175 -4.04 19.81 -4.16
CA THR A 175 -4.18 18.66 -3.29
C THR A 175 -5.44 18.70 -2.45
N HIS A 176 -5.92 17.50 -2.08
CA HIS A 176 -6.91 17.32 -1.04
C HIS A 176 -6.22 16.77 0.21
N HIS A 177 -6.41 17.44 1.33
CA HIS A 177 -5.76 17.13 2.61
C HIS A 177 -6.69 16.32 3.51
N TYR A 178 -6.17 15.20 4.02
CA TYR A 178 -6.83 14.37 5.02
C TYR A 178 -5.95 14.21 6.25
N LYS A 179 -6.58 14.04 7.41
CA LYS A 179 -5.91 13.57 8.63
C LYS A 179 -6.42 12.19 8.96
N ILE A 180 -5.51 11.28 9.27
CA ILE A 180 -5.83 9.92 9.68
C ILE A 180 -5.15 9.63 11.01
N ALA A 181 -5.89 9.08 11.98
CA ALA A 181 -5.35 8.78 13.30
C ALA A 181 -6.00 7.52 13.88
N ASP A 182 -5.22 6.80 14.71
CA ASP A 182 -5.75 5.75 15.56
C ASP A 182 -6.52 6.35 16.73
N THR A 183 -7.66 5.75 17.07
CA THR A 183 -8.51 6.17 18.20
C THR A 183 -8.52 5.17 19.36
N LEU A 184 -7.77 4.07 19.27
CA LEU A 184 -7.60 3.10 20.36
C LEU A 184 -6.47 3.45 21.34
N GLY A 185 -5.85 4.65 21.15
CA GLY A 185 -4.78 5.15 22.02
C GLY A 185 -3.37 4.81 21.51
N GLY A 186 -3.23 4.38 20.26
CA GLY A 186 -1.94 4.29 19.58
C GLY A 186 -1.42 5.67 19.14
N GLU A 187 -0.13 5.73 18.81
CA GLU A 187 0.53 6.96 18.38
C GLU A 187 0.41 7.23 16.87
N PHE A 188 -0.32 6.35 16.14
CA PHE A 188 -0.47 6.53 14.70
C PHE A 188 -1.33 7.77 14.40
N ALA A 189 -0.69 8.77 13.82
CA ALA A 189 -1.33 9.96 13.27
C ALA A 189 -0.56 10.45 12.03
N ARG A 190 -1.28 10.74 10.95
CA ARG A 190 -0.71 11.19 9.68
C ARG A 190 -1.57 12.28 9.07
N ASP A 191 -0.93 13.30 8.51
CA ASP A 191 -1.54 14.16 7.50
C ASP A 191 -1.19 13.61 6.12
N LEU A 192 -2.15 13.57 5.20
CA LEU A 192 -2.01 12.99 3.86
C LEU A 192 -2.50 13.99 2.82
N TRP A 193 -1.72 14.26 1.79
CA TRP A 193 -2.09 15.12 0.67
C TRP A 193 -2.09 14.33 -0.62
N TYR A 194 -3.23 14.32 -1.28
CA TYR A 194 -3.44 13.64 -2.55
C TYR A 194 -3.66 14.65 -3.68
N ASP A 195 -2.90 14.53 -4.77
CA ASP A 195 -3.18 15.16 -6.06
C ASP A 195 -3.94 14.13 -6.92
N GLY A 196 -5.25 14.33 -7.05
CA GLY A 196 -6.14 13.27 -7.54
C GLY A 196 -6.09 12.02 -6.65
N ASP A 197 -5.60 10.91 -7.20
CA ASP A 197 -5.44 9.65 -6.45
C ASP A 197 -3.96 9.37 -6.07
N VAL A 198 -3.06 10.31 -6.37
CA VAL A 198 -1.65 10.17 -6.07
C VAL A 198 -1.32 10.81 -4.73
N LEU A 199 -0.86 10.02 -3.77
CA LEU A 199 -0.27 10.56 -2.55
C LEU A 199 1.01 11.31 -2.92
N VAL A 200 1.06 12.61 -2.63
CA VAL A 200 2.22 13.46 -2.95
C VAL A 200 2.99 13.91 -1.73
N ARG A 201 2.33 13.96 -0.55
CA ARG A 201 2.98 14.28 0.72
C ARG A 201 2.33 13.55 1.87
N THR A 202 3.14 13.13 2.85
CA THR A 202 2.69 12.81 4.20
C THR A 202 3.40 13.67 5.24
N LYS A 203 2.74 13.86 6.40
CA LYS A 203 3.36 14.50 7.56
C LYS A 203 3.12 13.66 8.80
N ILE A 204 4.16 13.53 9.61
CA ILE A 204 4.10 13.02 10.97
C ILE A 204 4.76 14.01 11.94
N ILE A 205 4.43 13.86 13.22
CA ILE A 205 5.13 14.54 14.30
C ILE A 205 6.00 13.51 15.00
N GLY A 206 7.30 13.74 15.02
CA GLY A 206 8.25 12.89 15.75
C GLY A 206 8.06 12.99 17.26
N SER A 207 8.62 12.05 18.01
CA SER A 207 8.56 12.01 19.48
C SER A 207 9.21 13.23 20.15
N ASP A 208 10.07 13.92 19.43
CA ASP A 208 10.71 15.19 19.83
C ASP A 208 9.94 16.45 19.35
N ASN A 209 8.68 16.28 18.92
CA ASN A 209 7.82 17.30 18.32
C ASN A 209 8.33 17.87 16.99
N SER A 210 9.33 17.27 16.36
CA SER A 210 9.77 17.70 15.04
C SER A 210 8.74 17.30 13.97
N VAL A 211 8.59 18.18 12.97
CA VAL A 211 7.79 17.87 11.78
C VAL A 211 8.64 17.07 10.82
N ILE A 212 8.13 15.91 10.39
CA ILE A 212 8.75 15.05 9.39
C ILE A 212 7.79 14.96 8.21
N LEU A 213 8.27 15.29 7.03
CA LEU A 213 7.52 15.22 5.78
C LEU A 213 8.10 14.09 4.92
N SER A 214 7.23 13.41 4.18
CA SER A 214 7.63 12.53 3.08
C SER A 214 7.03 13.08 1.79
N ASP A 215 7.90 13.54 0.89
CA ASP A 215 7.55 14.22 -0.35
C ASP A 215 7.84 13.33 -1.55
N LEU A 216 6.86 13.15 -2.44
CA LEU A 216 7.01 12.41 -3.69
C LEU A 216 8.02 13.14 -4.59
N ARG A 217 8.98 12.36 -5.17
CA ARG A 217 9.96 12.86 -6.13
C ARG A 217 9.38 13.14 -7.50
#